data_610950ec6e56e1b5170549e8bef5b195
#
_entry.id   610950ec6e56e1b5170549e8bef5b195
#
_cell.length_a   1.000
_cell.length_b   1.000
_cell.length_c   1.000
_cell.angle_alpha   90.00
_cell.angle_beta   90.00
_cell.angle_gamma   90.00
#
_symmetry.space_group_name_H-M   'P 1'
#
loop_
_entity.id
_entity.type
_entity.pdbx_description
1 polymer ?
#
loop_
_entity_poly.entity_id
_entity_poly.type
_entity_poly.pdbx_seq_one_letter_code
_entity_poly.pdbx_strand_id
1 'polypeptide(L)'
;MQAFLTILKYDFGQLSQSWVSRIWIIVMIIPAIFLIFLANYENEFASETMAFYTATVLMPASGLAIAVLSASSINVESGIIADSILSRAITRTEYVCAKILSRMGFILVTYSIVIIPFSYFMLRYGVNDTADSSVFLGWIIIGSIFTAVAAFGILMSVLFANLLPAVLLVLLTVSLSSALMQFLGLELLSISAVIQELPEIFRGETLTSTGIQIIGIFLILTSIFLFPAVFIFGKKDL
;
A
#
# COMPACT_ATOMS: atom_id res chain seq x y z
N MET A 1 -5.57 1.09 -26.86
CA MET A 1 -4.23 1.05 -26.24
C MET A 1 -3.64 2.45 -25.96
N GLN A 2 -3.64 3.40 -26.91
CA GLN A 2 -3.14 4.77 -26.66
C GLN A 2 -3.93 5.52 -25.58
N ALA A 3 -5.25 5.41 -25.58
CA ALA A 3 -6.13 6.04 -24.61
C ALA A 3 -5.91 5.53 -23.16
N PHE A 4 -5.75 4.21 -23.00
CA PHE A 4 -5.41 3.58 -21.72
C PHE A 4 -4.11 4.14 -21.11
N LEU A 5 -3.03 4.19 -21.92
CA LEU A 5 -1.73 4.74 -21.49
C LEU A 5 -1.82 6.24 -21.16
N THR A 6 -2.65 6.99 -21.88
CA THR A 6 -2.85 8.41 -21.62
C THR A 6 -3.52 8.63 -20.26
N ILE A 7 -4.58 7.86 -19.93
CA ILE A 7 -5.25 7.92 -18.63
C ILE A 7 -4.29 7.54 -17.52
N LEU A 8 -3.56 6.43 -17.68
CA LEU A 8 -2.60 5.96 -16.71
C LEU A 8 -1.54 7.03 -16.40
N LYS A 9 -0.95 7.62 -17.44
CA LYS A 9 0.08 8.67 -17.28
C LYS A 9 -0.49 9.95 -16.65
N TYR A 10 -1.69 10.34 -17.04
CA TYR A 10 -2.36 11.52 -16.49
C TYR A 10 -2.67 11.33 -14.99
N ASP A 11 -3.29 10.19 -14.62
CA ASP A 11 -3.63 9.90 -13.23
C ASP A 11 -2.38 9.79 -12.34
N PHE A 12 -1.34 9.11 -12.83
CA PHE A 12 -0.06 9.02 -12.13
C PHE A 12 0.57 10.40 -11.91
N GLY A 13 0.54 11.27 -12.92
CA GLY A 13 1.02 12.65 -12.82
C GLY A 13 0.20 13.48 -11.82
N GLN A 14 -1.13 13.32 -11.80
CA GLN A 14 -2.02 13.98 -10.85
C GLN A 14 -1.74 13.52 -9.41
N LEU A 15 -1.51 12.22 -9.20
CA LEU A 15 -1.15 11.67 -7.89
C LEU A 15 0.16 12.24 -7.36
N SER A 16 1.18 12.34 -8.21
CA SER A 16 2.49 12.88 -7.82
C SER A 16 2.43 14.37 -7.41
N GLN A 17 1.46 15.11 -7.93
CA GLN A 17 1.24 16.52 -7.60
C GLN A 17 0.29 16.73 -6.42
N SER A 18 -0.38 15.69 -5.94
CA SER A 18 -1.35 15.79 -4.85
C SER A 18 -0.69 16.15 -3.52
N TRP A 19 -1.35 16.97 -2.72
CA TRP A 19 -0.89 17.32 -1.36
C TRP A 19 -0.76 16.09 -0.46
N VAL A 20 -1.68 15.14 -0.58
CA VAL A 20 -1.66 13.89 0.19
C VAL A 20 -0.37 13.11 -0.08
N SER A 21 0.01 12.97 -1.35
CA SER A 21 1.24 12.26 -1.73
C SER A 21 2.49 12.98 -1.23
N ARG A 22 2.53 14.30 -1.32
CA ARG A 22 3.69 15.08 -0.84
C ARG A 22 3.86 14.99 0.67
N ILE A 23 2.76 15.15 1.43
CA ILE A 23 2.78 15.00 2.90
C ILE A 23 3.18 13.58 3.27
N TRP A 24 2.63 12.57 2.61
CA TRP A 24 2.96 11.17 2.86
C TRP A 24 4.46 10.89 2.69
N ILE A 25 5.07 11.36 1.58
CA ILE A 25 6.52 11.21 1.34
C ILE A 25 7.33 11.88 2.44
N ILE A 26 6.98 13.12 2.82
CA ILE A 26 7.69 13.87 3.87
C ILE A 26 7.60 13.14 5.21
N VAL A 27 6.41 12.67 5.58
CA VAL A 27 6.17 11.95 6.85
C VAL A 27 6.92 10.62 6.89
N MET A 28 7.17 9.98 5.74
CA MET A 28 8.01 8.78 5.68
C MET A 28 9.51 9.09 5.75
N ILE A 29 9.98 10.10 5.01
CA ILE A 29 11.42 10.39 4.88
C ILE A 29 12.01 10.97 6.17
N ILE A 30 11.35 11.92 6.81
CA ILE A 30 11.92 12.60 7.98
C ILE A 30 12.23 11.63 9.12
N PRO A 31 11.30 10.77 9.58
CA PRO A 31 11.61 9.78 10.62
C PRO A 31 12.61 8.72 10.17
N ALA A 32 12.61 8.33 8.88
CA ALA A 32 13.59 7.39 8.35
C ALA A 32 15.03 7.93 8.51
N ILE A 33 15.25 9.19 8.13
CA ILE A 33 16.56 9.85 8.31
C ILE A 33 16.92 9.93 9.80
N PHE A 34 15.97 10.32 10.64
CA PHE A 34 16.20 10.41 12.08
C PHE A 34 16.61 9.06 12.69
N LEU A 35 15.91 7.98 12.33
CA LEU A 35 16.22 6.64 12.84
C LEU A 35 17.58 6.11 12.35
N ILE A 36 18.00 6.45 11.14
CA ILE A 36 19.36 6.11 10.65
C ILE A 36 20.42 6.76 11.53
N PHE A 37 20.26 8.05 11.88
CA PHE A 37 21.20 8.73 12.78
C PHE A 37 21.19 8.14 14.19
N LEU A 38 20.00 7.82 14.71
CA LEU A 38 19.85 7.23 16.04
C LEU A 38 20.49 5.86 16.11
N ALA A 39 20.22 4.98 15.14
CA ALA A 39 20.78 3.64 15.08
C ALA A 39 22.33 3.64 15.00
N ASN A 40 22.89 4.59 14.25
CA ASN A 40 24.35 4.77 14.18
C ASN A 40 24.94 5.27 15.50
N TYR A 41 24.22 6.14 16.22
CA TYR A 41 24.70 6.74 17.48
C TYR A 41 24.60 5.72 18.65
N GLU A 42 23.49 5.00 18.75
CA GLU A 42 23.21 4.06 19.86
C GLU A 42 23.68 2.62 19.57
N ASN A 43 24.19 2.36 18.36
CA ASN A 43 24.57 1.02 17.89
C ASN A 43 23.38 0.03 17.95
N GLU A 44 22.19 0.47 17.47
CA GLU A 44 21.01 -0.37 17.43
C GLU A 44 21.05 -1.37 16.28
N PHE A 45 20.34 -2.49 16.46
CA PHE A 45 20.22 -3.53 15.44
C PHE A 45 19.35 -3.05 14.26
N ALA A 46 19.84 -3.33 13.06
CA ALA A 46 19.16 -2.92 11.83
C ALA A 46 17.78 -3.56 11.70
N SER A 47 17.60 -4.84 12.06
CA SER A 47 16.33 -5.55 12.01
C SER A 47 15.27 -4.90 12.89
N GLU A 48 15.61 -4.57 14.13
CA GLU A 48 14.69 -3.99 15.10
C GLU A 48 14.31 -2.57 14.73
N THR A 49 15.28 -1.75 14.31
CA THR A 49 15.01 -0.36 13.88
C THR A 49 14.15 -0.32 12.61
N MET A 50 14.38 -1.21 11.64
CA MET A 50 13.53 -1.31 10.45
C MET A 50 12.11 -1.76 10.79
N ALA A 51 11.95 -2.72 11.70
CA ALA A 51 10.64 -3.16 12.17
C ALA A 51 9.93 -2.08 12.97
N PHE A 52 10.64 -1.38 13.85
CA PHE A 52 10.11 -0.25 14.60
C PHE A 52 9.63 0.88 13.68
N TYR A 53 10.44 1.26 12.68
CA TYR A 53 10.03 2.23 11.66
C TYR A 53 8.76 1.80 10.93
N THR A 54 8.68 0.52 10.58
CA THR A 54 7.52 -0.04 9.88
C THR A 54 6.27 0.04 10.75
N ALA A 55 6.35 -0.37 12.00
CA ALA A 55 5.21 -0.39 12.92
C ALA A 55 4.71 1.01 13.28
N THR A 56 5.63 1.95 13.54
CA THR A 56 5.30 3.26 14.15
C THR A 56 5.08 4.36 13.11
N VAL A 57 5.74 4.30 11.96
CA VAL A 57 5.71 5.36 10.95
C VAL A 57 5.10 4.85 9.65
N LEU A 58 5.71 3.83 9.06
CA LEU A 58 5.37 3.41 7.71
C LEU A 58 3.93 2.91 7.61
N MET A 59 3.50 2.02 8.49
CA MET A 59 2.14 1.44 8.44
C MET A 59 1.05 2.47 8.74
N PRO A 60 1.11 3.28 9.80
CA PRO A 60 0.07 4.28 10.07
C PRO A 60 0.00 5.36 8.99
N ALA A 61 1.14 5.94 8.59
CA ALA A 61 1.18 6.99 7.57
C ALA A 61 0.75 6.48 6.20
N SER A 62 1.25 5.30 5.78
CA SER A 62 0.88 4.70 4.51
C SER A 62 -0.56 4.20 4.52
N GLY A 63 -1.04 3.61 5.61
CA GLY A 63 -2.43 3.17 5.73
C GLY A 63 -3.41 4.31 5.49
N LEU A 64 -3.17 5.47 6.09
CA LEU A 64 -3.99 6.67 5.90
C LEU A 64 -3.87 7.22 4.48
N ALA A 65 -2.64 7.37 3.96
CA ALA A 65 -2.41 7.90 2.62
C ALA A 65 -3.00 6.97 1.54
N ILE A 66 -2.79 5.66 1.65
CA ILE A 66 -3.33 4.66 0.73
C ILE A 66 -4.87 4.67 0.78
N ALA A 67 -5.48 4.72 1.98
CA ALA A 67 -6.93 4.80 2.11
C ALA A 67 -7.49 6.02 1.37
N VAL A 68 -6.90 7.21 1.54
CA VAL A 68 -7.34 8.43 0.85
C VAL A 68 -7.10 8.35 -0.65
N LEU A 69 -5.90 7.97 -1.08
CA LEU A 69 -5.53 7.92 -2.49
C LEU A 69 -6.33 6.87 -3.26
N SER A 70 -6.57 5.68 -2.68
CA SER A 70 -7.32 4.62 -3.34
C SER A 70 -8.83 4.90 -3.33
N ALA A 71 -9.40 5.36 -2.22
CA ALA A 71 -10.82 5.71 -2.12
C ALA A 71 -11.20 6.93 -3.00
N SER A 72 -10.25 7.82 -3.31
CA SER A 72 -10.48 8.96 -4.23
C SER A 72 -10.41 8.59 -5.71
N SER A 73 -10.16 7.33 -6.06
CA SER A 73 -9.86 6.93 -7.44
C SER A 73 -11.02 7.18 -8.43
N ILE A 74 -12.24 6.96 -8.02
CA ILE A 74 -13.44 7.02 -8.88
C ILE A 74 -14.44 8.08 -8.39
N ASN A 75 -14.57 8.27 -7.07
CA ASN A 75 -15.57 9.17 -6.46
C ASN A 75 -15.47 10.61 -6.94
N VAL A 76 -14.26 11.12 -7.13
CA VAL A 76 -14.04 12.54 -7.49
C VAL A 76 -14.39 12.83 -8.93
N GLU A 77 -14.42 11.82 -9.80
CA GLU A 77 -14.62 11.97 -11.25
C GLU A 77 -16.02 11.55 -11.71
N SER A 78 -16.87 11.02 -10.81
CA SER A 78 -18.16 10.41 -11.17
C SER A 78 -19.25 11.37 -11.66
N GLY A 79 -19.02 12.68 -11.68
CA GLY A 79 -20.06 13.65 -12.00
C GLY A 79 -19.99 14.32 -13.37
N ILE A 80 -18.84 14.68 -13.88
CA ILE A 80 -18.75 15.52 -15.10
C ILE A 80 -17.73 14.96 -16.11
N ILE A 81 -16.69 14.31 -15.62
CA ILE A 81 -15.58 13.85 -16.44
C ILE A 81 -15.86 12.45 -17.01
N ALA A 82 -16.60 11.62 -16.26
CA ALA A 82 -16.95 10.28 -16.69
C ALA A 82 -17.74 10.29 -18.00
N ASP A 83 -18.76 11.15 -18.14
CA ASP A 83 -19.57 11.26 -19.34
C ASP A 83 -18.79 11.78 -20.55
N SER A 84 -17.87 12.72 -20.35
CA SER A 84 -17.07 13.29 -21.43
C SER A 84 -15.95 12.36 -21.93
N ILE A 85 -15.42 11.50 -21.06
CA ILE A 85 -14.36 10.53 -21.40
C ILE A 85 -14.97 9.26 -21.98
N LEU A 86 -16.08 8.78 -21.41
CA LEU A 86 -16.76 7.56 -21.88
C LEU A 86 -17.46 7.75 -23.23
N SER A 87 -17.80 8.98 -23.62
CA SER A 87 -18.35 9.29 -24.95
C SER A 87 -17.29 9.20 -26.07
N ARG A 88 -16.01 9.10 -25.76
CA ARG A 88 -14.89 9.14 -26.73
C ARG A 88 -14.07 7.84 -26.78
N ALA A 89 -14.71 6.72 -27.14
CA ALA A 89 -14.02 5.49 -27.58
C ALA A 89 -13.18 4.72 -26.52
N ILE A 90 -13.50 4.82 -25.23
CA ILE A 90 -12.87 4.00 -24.17
C ILE A 90 -13.94 3.17 -23.48
N THR A 91 -13.68 1.87 -23.27
CA THR A 91 -14.58 1.02 -22.50
C THR A 91 -14.47 1.31 -21.01
N ARG A 92 -15.57 1.14 -20.27
CA ARG A 92 -15.61 1.33 -18.80
C ARG A 92 -14.57 0.48 -18.07
N THR A 93 -14.38 -0.75 -18.56
CA THR A 93 -13.37 -1.68 -18.00
C THR A 93 -11.95 -1.19 -18.24
N GLU A 94 -11.62 -0.67 -19.43
CA GLU A 94 -10.30 -0.09 -19.69
C GLU A 94 -10.01 1.11 -18.79
N TYR A 95 -11.01 1.97 -18.57
CA TYR A 95 -10.88 3.11 -17.68
C TYR A 95 -10.56 2.69 -16.24
N VAL A 96 -11.34 1.75 -15.66
CA VAL A 96 -11.10 1.26 -14.29
C VAL A 96 -9.77 0.55 -14.17
N CYS A 97 -9.41 -0.29 -15.13
CA CYS A 97 -8.12 -0.97 -15.13
C CYS A 97 -6.94 0.03 -15.18
N ALA A 98 -7.06 1.12 -15.97
CA ALA A 98 -6.03 2.16 -15.99
C ALA A 98 -5.91 2.86 -14.63
N LYS A 99 -7.04 3.17 -13.97
CA LYS A 99 -7.07 3.76 -12.63
C LYS A 99 -6.48 2.83 -11.56
N ILE A 100 -6.84 1.56 -11.58
CA ILE A 100 -6.27 0.55 -10.68
C ILE A 100 -4.75 0.51 -10.83
N LEU A 101 -4.27 0.39 -12.06
CA LEU A 101 -2.84 0.24 -12.34
C LEU A 101 -2.06 1.50 -11.98
N SER A 102 -2.60 2.70 -12.25
CA SER A 102 -1.95 3.96 -11.89
C SER A 102 -1.86 4.13 -10.36
N ARG A 103 -2.94 3.83 -9.62
CA ARG A 103 -2.99 3.97 -8.16
C ARG A 103 -2.07 2.99 -7.46
N MET A 104 -2.17 1.70 -7.78
CA MET A 104 -1.31 0.67 -7.20
C MET A 104 0.15 0.88 -7.59
N GLY A 105 0.42 1.19 -8.86
CA GLY A 105 1.77 1.50 -9.32
C GLY A 105 2.37 2.72 -8.61
N PHE A 106 1.60 3.79 -8.44
CA PHE A 106 2.05 4.98 -7.71
C PHE A 106 2.39 4.68 -6.25
N ILE A 107 1.52 3.92 -5.55
CA ILE A 107 1.73 3.52 -4.15
C ILE A 107 3.03 2.70 -4.02
N LEU A 108 3.21 1.68 -4.86
CA LEU A 108 4.38 0.82 -4.82
C LEU A 108 5.67 1.56 -5.19
N VAL A 109 5.63 2.44 -6.19
CA VAL A 109 6.79 3.25 -6.58
C VAL A 109 7.17 4.22 -5.45
N THR A 110 6.20 4.93 -4.87
CA THR A 110 6.46 5.86 -3.76
C THR A 110 7.02 5.14 -2.54
N TYR A 111 6.44 4.00 -2.19
CA TYR A 111 6.94 3.12 -1.14
C TYR A 111 8.39 2.70 -1.40
N SER A 112 8.69 2.19 -2.59
CA SER A 112 10.04 1.72 -2.95
C SER A 112 11.09 2.83 -2.93
N ILE A 113 10.74 4.05 -3.36
CA ILE A 113 11.66 5.21 -3.34
C ILE A 113 12.11 5.55 -1.91
N VAL A 114 11.27 5.32 -0.91
CA VAL A 114 11.63 5.58 0.50
C VAL A 114 12.36 4.39 1.12
N ILE A 115 11.83 3.18 0.91
CA ILE A 115 12.31 1.98 1.60
C ILE A 115 13.67 1.50 1.11
N ILE A 116 13.95 1.59 -0.18
CA ILE A 116 15.24 1.12 -0.71
C ILE A 116 16.42 1.93 -0.15
N PRO A 117 16.41 3.28 -0.17
CA PRO A 117 17.47 4.04 0.46
C PRO A 117 17.53 3.85 1.99
N PHE A 118 16.36 3.81 2.66
CA PHE A 118 16.29 3.58 4.09
C PHE A 118 16.99 2.27 4.49
N SER A 119 16.65 1.16 3.84
CA SER A 119 17.29 -0.14 4.10
C SER A 119 18.79 -0.11 3.83
N TYR A 120 19.20 0.48 2.69
CA TYR A 120 20.60 0.59 2.36
C TYR A 120 21.41 1.33 3.43
N PHE A 121 20.90 2.45 3.93
CA PHE A 121 21.57 3.20 4.97
C PHE A 121 21.51 2.51 6.33
N MET A 122 20.40 1.84 6.66
CA MET A 122 20.29 1.05 7.89
C MET A 122 21.31 -0.10 7.95
N LEU A 123 21.47 -0.85 6.85
CA LEU A 123 22.45 -1.93 6.75
C LEU A 123 23.90 -1.43 6.82
N ARG A 124 24.13 -0.16 6.45
CA ARG A 124 25.48 0.42 6.44
C ARG A 124 25.85 1.09 7.76
N TYR A 125 24.91 1.70 8.45
CA TYR A 125 25.18 2.55 9.62
C TYR A 125 24.65 1.95 10.94
N GLY A 126 23.67 1.06 10.91
CA GLY A 126 23.25 0.26 12.07
C GLY A 126 24.11 -0.98 12.26
N VAL A 127 23.89 -1.69 13.37
CA VAL A 127 24.49 -3.01 13.59
C VAL A 127 23.76 -4.00 12.69
N ASN A 128 24.44 -4.49 11.67
CA ASN A 128 23.86 -5.41 10.71
C ASN A 128 23.69 -6.82 11.30
N ASP A 129 22.48 -7.18 11.63
CA ASP A 129 22.02 -8.48 12.14
C ASP A 129 21.08 -9.20 11.15
N THR A 130 20.99 -8.69 9.91
CA THR A 130 20.02 -9.11 8.91
C THR A 130 20.64 -9.97 7.80
N ALA A 131 19.80 -10.76 7.12
CA ALA A 131 20.18 -11.43 5.88
C ALA A 131 19.59 -10.65 4.68
N ASP A 132 20.42 -10.31 3.69
CA ASP A 132 20.00 -9.45 2.55
C ASP A 132 18.74 -9.94 1.84
N SER A 133 18.63 -11.26 1.60
CA SER A 133 17.45 -11.88 0.98
C SER A 133 16.20 -11.75 1.84
N SER A 134 16.35 -11.76 3.15
CA SER A 134 15.24 -11.69 4.12
C SER A 134 14.74 -10.26 4.28
N VAL A 135 15.61 -9.27 4.20
CA VAL A 135 15.22 -7.85 4.14
C VAL A 135 14.35 -7.60 2.91
N PHE A 136 14.76 -8.10 1.75
CA PHE A 136 13.98 -7.98 0.53
C PHE A 136 12.62 -8.68 0.64
N LEU A 137 12.57 -9.88 1.23
CA LEU A 137 11.33 -10.62 1.49
C LEU A 137 10.37 -9.81 2.38
N GLY A 138 10.86 -9.25 3.49
CA GLY A 138 10.05 -8.42 4.40
C GLY A 138 9.44 -7.21 3.69
N TRP A 139 10.21 -6.56 2.82
CA TRP A 139 9.68 -5.43 2.04
C TRP A 139 8.64 -5.85 0.99
N ILE A 140 8.76 -7.01 0.38
CA ILE A 140 7.73 -7.55 -0.51
C ILE A 140 6.45 -7.88 0.27
N ILE A 141 6.56 -8.44 1.48
CA ILE A 141 5.41 -8.69 2.36
C ILE A 141 4.66 -7.38 2.62
N ILE A 142 5.35 -6.32 3.05
CA ILE A 142 4.72 -5.02 3.30
C ILE A 142 4.10 -4.43 2.03
N GLY A 143 4.79 -4.51 0.90
CA GLY A 143 4.25 -4.12 -0.40
C GLY A 143 2.97 -4.86 -0.78
N SER A 144 2.88 -6.17 -0.50
CA SER A 144 1.69 -6.97 -0.74
C SER A 144 0.51 -6.56 0.15
N ILE A 145 0.76 -6.20 1.42
CA ILE A 145 -0.23 -5.63 2.32
C ILE A 145 -0.76 -4.30 1.75
N PHE A 146 0.11 -3.42 1.30
CA PHE A 146 -0.30 -2.14 0.71
C PHE A 146 -1.14 -2.31 -0.55
N THR A 147 -0.83 -3.30 -1.40
CA THR A 147 -1.67 -3.59 -2.57
C THR A 147 -3.05 -4.08 -2.17
N ALA A 148 -3.18 -4.91 -1.14
CA ALA A 148 -4.48 -5.38 -0.64
C ALA A 148 -5.32 -4.25 -0.05
N VAL A 149 -4.71 -3.36 0.76
CA VAL A 149 -5.39 -2.17 1.30
C VAL A 149 -5.82 -1.21 0.19
N ALA A 150 -4.96 -0.99 -0.82
CA ALA A 150 -5.29 -0.16 -1.97
C ALA A 150 -6.43 -0.75 -2.79
N ALA A 151 -6.42 -2.05 -3.04
CA ALA A 151 -7.49 -2.76 -3.75
C ALA A 151 -8.84 -2.62 -3.02
N PHE A 152 -8.83 -2.77 -1.70
CA PHE A 152 -10.03 -2.55 -0.88
C PHE A 152 -10.51 -1.10 -0.95
N GLY A 153 -9.61 -0.12 -0.87
CA GLY A 153 -9.93 1.30 -1.04
C GLY A 153 -10.54 1.62 -2.41
N ILE A 154 -10.03 1.02 -3.48
CA ILE A 154 -10.59 1.15 -4.83
C ILE A 154 -12.01 0.55 -4.88
N LEU A 155 -12.24 -0.62 -4.27
CA LEU A 155 -13.58 -1.20 -4.16
C LEU A 155 -14.54 -0.25 -3.44
N MET A 156 -14.13 0.33 -2.32
CA MET A 156 -14.94 1.31 -1.58
C MET A 156 -15.22 2.56 -2.42
N SER A 157 -14.27 3.00 -3.25
CA SER A 157 -14.46 4.12 -4.20
C SER A 157 -15.55 3.84 -5.24
N VAL A 158 -15.72 2.59 -5.65
CA VAL A 158 -16.80 2.18 -6.57
C VAL A 158 -18.16 2.13 -5.87
N LEU A 159 -18.18 1.67 -4.61
CA LEU A 159 -19.43 1.48 -3.85
C LEU A 159 -20.00 2.78 -3.30
N PHE A 160 -19.16 3.70 -2.85
CA PHE A 160 -19.58 4.95 -2.21
C PHE A 160 -19.35 6.17 -3.11
N ALA A 161 -20.34 7.02 -3.24
CA ALA A 161 -20.23 8.28 -3.97
C ALA A 161 -19.39 9.33 -3.21
N ASN A 162 -19.38 9.28 -1.87
CA ASN A 162 -18.68 10.23 -1.02
C ASN A 162 -17.33 9.65 -0.55
N LEU A 163 -16.29 10.47 -0.62
CA LEU A 163 -14.92 10.07 -0.22
C LEU A 163 -14.82 9.74 1.28
N LEU A 164 -15.43 10.54 2.15
CA LEU A 164 -15.24 10.41 3.59
C LEU A 164 -15.71 9.06 4.16
N PRO A 165 -16.93 8.56 3.89
CA PRO A 165 -17.33 7.24 4.35
C PRO A 165 -16.51 6.11 3.73
N ALA A 166 -16.04 6.25 2.48
CA ALA A 166 -15.17 5.26 1.86
C ALA A 166 -13.83 5.15 2.60
N VAL A 167 -13.18 6.27 2.90
CA VAL A 167 -11.91 6.31 3.66
C VAL A 167 -12.09 5.77 5.07
N LEU A 168 -13.14 6.20 5.78
CA LEU A 168 -13.41 5.71 7.14
C LEU A 168 -13.62 4.20 7.18
N LEU A 169 -14.38 3.65 6.22
CA LEU A 169 -14.58 2.21 6.12
C LEU A 169 -13.28 1.45 5.86
N VAL A 170 -12.41 1.97 5.00
CA VAL A 170 -11.08 1.35 4.76
C VAL A 170 -10.29 1.30 6.06
N LEU A 171 -10.16 2.42 6.77
CA LEU A 171 -9.39 2.50 8.01
C LEU A 171 -9.98 1.62 9.10
N LEU A 172 -11.28 1.66 9.32
CA LEU A 172 -11.96 0.82 10.31
C LEU A 172 -11.83 -0.67 9.99
N THR A 173 -12.08 -1.06 8.73
CA THR A 173 -12.01 -2.47 8.33
C THR A 173 -10.60 -3.01 8.48
N VAL A 174 -9.58 -2.27 8.06
CA VAL A 174 -8.17 -2.70 8.18
C VAL A 174 -7.79 -2.85 9.65
N SER A 175 -8.15 -1.89 10.51
CA SER A 175 -7.83 -1.96 11.95
C SER A 175 -8.58 -3.08 12.66
N LEU A 176 -9.90 -3.20 12.42
CA LEU A 176 -10.74 -4.22 13.08
C LEU A 176 -10.42 -5.62 12.57
N SER A 177 -10.21 -5.80 11.25
CA SER A 177 -9.87 -7.11 10.69
C SER A 177 -8.55 -7.63 11.23
N SER A 178 -7.55 -6.77 11.39
CA SER A 178 -6.26 -7.16 11.96
C SER A 178 -6.41 -7.69 13.39
N ALA A 179 -7.16 -6.98 14.25
CA ALA A 179 -7.42 -7.41 15.62
C ALA A 179 -8.25 -8.71 15.67
N LEU A 180 -9.30 -8.82 14.83
CA LEU A 180 -10.14 -10.01 14.76
C LEU A 180 -9.37 -11.23 14.29
N MET A 181 -8.53 -11.11 13.26
CA MET A 181 -7.73 -12.22 12.74
C MET A 181 -6.72 -12.72 13.77
N GLN A 182 -6.10 -11.81 14.52
CA GLN A 182 -5.21 -12.16 15.62
C GLN A 182 -5.96 -12.89 16.73
N PHE A 183 -7.15 -12.42 17.10
CA PHE A 183 -7.99 -13.07 18.11
C PHE A 183 -8.44 -14.48 17.70
N LEU A 184 -8.70 -14.71 16.40
CA LEU A 184 -9.08 -15.99 15.85
C LEU A 184 -7.89 -16.96 15.63
N GLY A 185 -6.65 -16.54 15.96
CA GLY A 185 -5.46 -17.36 15.72
C GLY A 185 -5.06 -17.45 14.24
N LEU A 186 -5.58 -16.55 13.40
CA LEU A 186 -5.24 -16.44 11.97
C LEU A 186 -4.12 -15.41 11.76
N GLU A 187 -2.97 -15.66 12.36
CA GLU A 187 -1.85 -14.71 12.45
C GLU A 187 -1.35 -14.25 11.07
N LEU A 188 -1.28 -15.15 10.09
CA LEU A 188 -0.84 -14.84 8.72
C LEU A 188 -1.76 -13.84 7.98
N LEU A 189 -3.01 -13.69 8.42
CA LEU A 189 -3.99 -12.72 7.90
C LEU A 189 -4.01 -11.42 8.70
N SER A 190 -3.40 -11.41 9.87
CA SER A 190 -3.35 -10.23 10.74
C SER A 190 -2.16 -9.35 10.39
N ILE A 191 -2.44 -8.13 9.92
CA ILE A 191 -1.39 -7.14 9.62
C ILE A 191 -0.56 -6.85 10.87
N SER A 192 -1.18 -6.76 12.06
CA SER A 192 -0.46 -6.51 13.31
C SER A 192 0.45 -7.66 13.71
N ALA A 193 0.02 -8.92 13.53
CA ALA A 193 0.88 -10.07 13.81
C ALA A 193 2.07 -10.12 12.86
N VAL A 194 1.85 -9.95 11.56
CA VAL A 194 2.93 -9.90 10.55
C VAL A 194 3.94 -8.80 10.86
N ILE A 195 3.48 -7.61 11.33
CA ILE A 195 4.39 -6.52 11.71
C ILE A 195 5.22 -6.88 12.93
N GLN A 196 4.64 -7.58 13.93
CA GLN A 196 5.36 -8.02 15.11
C GLN A 196 6.46 -9.06 14.80
N GLU A 197 6.27 -9.87 13.76
CA GLU A 197 7.26 -10.86 13.29
C GLU A 197 8.34 -10.26 12.37
N LEU A 198 8.22 -9.00 11.94
CA LEU A 198 9.19 -8.39 11.01
C LEU A 198 10.65 -8.44 11.46
N PRO A 199 11.01 -8.25 12.74
CA PRO A 199 12.40 -8.38 13.16
C PRO A 199 12.98 -9.77 12.84
N GLU A 200 12.22 -10.83 13.12
CA GLU A 200 12.61 -12.22 12.84
C GLU A 200 12.68 -12.50 11.34
N ILE A 201 11.74 -11.92 10.57
CA ILE A 201 11.75 -11.98 9.11
C ILE A 201 13.02 -11.32 8.55
N PHE A 202 13.38 -10.12 9.02
CA PHE A 202 14.57 -9.41 8.55
C PHE A 202 15.87 -10.12 8.92
N ARG A 203 15.93 -10.80 10.08
CA ARG A 203 17.08 -11.63 10.48
C ARG A 203 17.17 -12.93 9.69
N GLY A 204 16.10 -13.36 9.02
CA GLY A 204 16.03 -14.64 8.31
C GLY A 204 15.78 -15.84 9.23
N GLU A 205 15.27 -15.60 10.43
CA GLU A 205 14.91 -16.63 11.41
C GLU A 205 13.59 -17.34 11.04
N THR A 206 12.70 -16.64 10.34
CA THR A 206 11.46 -17.21 9.82
C THR A 206 11.70 -17.98 8.52
N LEU A 207 10.93 -19.06 8.33
CA LEU A 207 10.99 -19.84 7.10
C LEU A 207 10.55 -18.99 5.90
N THR A 208 11.34 -19.01 4.83
CA THR A 208 11.01 -18.32 3.56
C THR A 208 9.64 -18.74 3.01
N SER A 209 9.23 -20.01 3.24
CA SER A 209 7.92 -20.52 2.88
C SER A 209 6.76 -19.76 3.56
N THR A 210 6.92 -19.38 4.83
CA THR A 210 5.92 -18.58 5.57
C THR A 210 5.80 -17.19 4.96
N GLY A 211 6.91 -16.53 4.63
CA GLY A 211 6.90 -15.23 3.95
C GLY A 211 6.19 -15.30 2.58
N ILE A 212 6.44 -16.34 1.79
CA ILE A 212 5.76 -16.56 0.51
C ILE A 212 4.25 -16.80 0.71
N GLN A 213 3.86 -17.54 1.75
CA GLN A 213 2.45 -17.74 2.10
C GLN A 213 1.75 -16.41 2.43
N ILE A 214 2.37 -15.56 3.25
CA ILE A 214 1.84 -14.22 3.57
C ILE A 214 1.64 -13.40 2.29
N ILE A 215 2.64 -13.33 1.41
CA ILE A 215 2.54 -12.63 0.13
C ILE A 215 1.37 -13.20 -0.70
N GLY A 216 1.28 -14.53 -0.81
CA GLY A 216 0.21 -15.21 -1.55
C GLY A 216 -1.17 -14.85 -1.04
N ILE A 217 -1.37 -14.85 0.29
CA ILE A 217 -2.62 -14.49 0.95
C ILE A 217 -3.03 -13.05 0.58
N PHE A 218 -2.13 -12.07 0.73
CA PHE A 218 -2.44 -10.67 0.42
C PHE A 218 -2.66 -10.41 -1.07
N LEU A 219 -1.98 -11.13 -1.97
CA LEU A 219 -2.25 -11.06 -3.41
C LEU A 219 -3.61 -11.67 -3.78
N ILE A 220 -4.03 -12.77 -3.11
CA ILE A 220 -5.36 -13.32 -3.27
C ILE A 220 -6.43 -12.33 -2.78
N LEU A 221 -6.23 -11.71 -1.61
CA LEU A 221 -7.13 -10.67 -1.10
C LEU A 221 -7.22 -9.48 -2.06
N THR A 222 -6.07 -9.05 -2.61
CA THR A 222 -6.04 -8.02 -3.66
C THR A 222 -6.96 -8.38 -4.83
N SER A 223 -6.86 -9.62 -5.32
CA SER A 223 -7.67 -10.09 -6.44
C SER A 223 -9.17 -10.18 -6.08
N ILE A 224 -9.49 -10.63 -4.86
CA ILE A 224 -10.86 -10.69 -4.32
C ILE A 224 -11.50 -9.30 -4.27
N PHE A 225 -10.75 -8.25 -3.97
CA PHE A 225 -11.28 -6.89 -3.92
C PHE A 225 -11.35 -6.23 -5.30
N LEU A 226 -10.38 -6.47 -6.18
CA LEU A 226 -10.36 -5.86 -7.51
C LEU A 226 -11.41 -6.43 -8.46
N PHE A 227 -11.68 -7.75 -8.38
CA PHE A 227 -12.64 -8.38 -9.27
C PHE A 227 -14.06 -7.76 -9.13
N PRO A 228 -14.66 -7.64 -7.91
CA PRO A 228 -15.94 -6.96 -7.76
C PRO A 228 -15.87 -5.48 -8.15
N ALA A 229 -14.76 -4.78 -7.88
CA ALA A 229 -14.63 -3.36 -8.24
C ALA A 229 -14.78 -3.16 -9.75
N VAL A 230 -14.09 -3.96 -10.56
CA VAL A 230 -14.20 -3.91 -12.04
C VAL A 230 -15.60 -4.32 -12.52
N PHE A 231 -16.16 -5.39 -11.93
CA PHE A 231 -17.46 -5.92 -12.33
C PHE A 231 -18.62 -4.95 -12.02
N ILE A 232 -18.64 -4.38 -10.81
CA ILE A 232 -19.68 -3.46 -10.37
C ILE A 232 -19.64 -2.17 -11.20
N PHE A 233 -18.42 -1.61 -11.41
CA PHE A 233 -18.29 -0.40 -12.21
C PHE A 233 -18.70 -0.63 -13.67
N GLY A 234 -18.39 -1.81 -14.23
CA GLY A 234 -18.79 -2.14 -15.60
C GLY A 234 -20.31 -2.18 -15.82
N LYS A 235 -21.09 -2.44 -14.75
CA LYS A 235 -22.57 -2.49 -14.76
C LYS A 235 -23.26 -1.24 -14.25
N LYS A 236 -22.52 -0.29 -13.68
CA LYS A 236 -23.10 0.93 -13.11
C LYS A 236 -23.59 1.85 -14.24
N ASP A 237 -24.90 2.11 -14.27
CA ASP A 237 -25.45 3.17 -15.13
C ASP A 237 -25.02 4.52 -14.54
N LEU A 238 -24.27 5.27 -15.34
CA LEU A 238 -23.78 6.61 -15.01
C LEU A 238 -24.73 7.64 -15.58
#